data_09ec85c8248f9abcbed636957f422911
#
_entry.id   09ec85c8248f9abcbed636957f422911
#
_cell.length_a   1.000
_cell.length_b   1.000
_cell.length_c   1.000
_cell.angle_alpha   90.00
_cell.angle_beta   90.00
_cell.angle_gamma   90.00
#
_symmetry.space_group_name_H-M   'P 1'
#
loop_
_entity.id
_entity.type
_entity.pdbx_description
1 polymer ?
#
loop_
_entity_poly.entity_id
_entity_poly.type
_entity_poly.pdbx_seq_one_letter_code
_entity_poly.pdbx_strand_id
1 'polypeptide(L)'
;CQTAGRGRGRNTWWAREGALTFSLLLEPETLGIAAESWPLVSLGTAVAVADTLAKFASESDVGLKWPNDVHLAGKKICGILVEPAQGAAGRLVIGVGVNVLNSLQAAPDDVRGLATSILDETGNEFSPGEFLTTLLSELAIQLKKIGDGQLDLKTRWAKQCVLTGRQISLQSGAVSYTHLRAHETTCH
;
A
#
# COMPACT_ATOMS: atom_id res chain seq x y z
N CYS A 1 -18.12 5.45 3.10
CA CYS A 1 -17.58 6.82 3.03
C CYS A 1 -16.85 7.16 4.33
N GLN A 2 -15.65 7.70 4.24
CA GLN A 2 -14.84 8.08 5.40
C GLN A 2 -14.71 9.61 5.42
N THR A 3 -15.07 10.26 6.54
CA THR A 3 -15.08 11.73 6.67
C THR A 3 -13.76 12.29 7.20
N ALA A 4 -12.94 11.45 7.86
CA ALA A 4 -11.68 11.82 8.46
C ALA A 4 -10.61 10.74 8.21
N GLY A 5 -10.43 10.37 6.94
CA GLY A 5 -9.43 9.39 6.54
C GLY A 5 -8.01 9.87 6.83
N ARG A 6 -7.21 9.05 7.51
CA ARG A 6 -5.82 9.34 7.85
C ARG A 6 -4.87 8.67 6.86
N GLY A 7 -3.85 9.41 6.45
CA GLY A 7 -2.67 8.90 5.79
C GLY A 7 -1.43 9.02 6.68
N ARG A 8 -0.26 8.75 6.15
CA ARG A 8 1.00 8.86 6.87
C ARG A 8 1.35 10.33 7.19
N GLY A 9 1.75 10.59 8.43
CA GLY A 9 2.10 11.94 8.89
C GLY A 9 0.87 12.85 8.94
N ARG A 10 0.89 13.93 8.17
CA ARG A 10 -0.21 14.92 8.09
C ARG A 10 -1.13 14.70 6.89
N ASN A 11 -0.89 13.66 6.09
CA ASN A 11 -1.69 13.41 4.90
C ASN A 11 -3.08 12.91 5.27
N THR A 12 -4.06 13.24 4.45
CA THR A 12 -5.43 12.74 4.54
C THR A 12 -5.66 11.68 3.46
N TRP A 13 -6.54 10.72 3.76
CA TRP A 13 -7.04 9.77 2.80
C TRP A 13 -8.44 10.18 2.36
N TRP A 14 -8.60 10.45 1.06
CA TRP A 14 -9.90 10.76 0.49
C TRP A 14 -10.61 9.46 0.09
N ALA A 15 -11.80 9.21 0.65
CA ALA A 15 -12.59 8.02 0.36
C ALA A 15 -14.07 8.37 0.21
N ARG A 16 -14.65 7.93 -0.88
CA ARG A 16 -16.08 8.03 -1.18
C ARG A 16 -16.69 6.63 -1.28
N GLU A 17 -17.99 6.58 -1.53
CA GLU A 17 -18.69 5.35 -1.83
C GLU A 17 -17.99 4.61 -2.97
N GLY A 18 -17.85 3.29 -2.84
CA GLY A 18 -17.06 2.45 -3.74
C GLY A 18 -15.59 2.29 -3.37
N ALA A 19 -15.02 3.14 -2.48
CA ALA A 19 -13.69 2.91 -1.93
C ALA A 19 -13.75 1.82 -0.85
N LEU A 20 -12.75 0.94 -0.84
CA LEU A 20 -12.55 -0.05 0.21
C LEU A 20 -11.57 0.51 1.23
N THR A 21 -12.05 0.73 2.47
CA THR A 21 -11.21 1.16 3.59
C THR A 21 -11.46 0.28 4.80
N PHE A 22 -10.40 -0.28 5.36
CA PHE A 22 -10.48 -1.14 6.54
C PHE A 22 -9.19 -1.07 7.37
N SER A 23 -9.26 -1.58 8.58
CA SER A 23 -8.10 -1.76 9.45
C SER A 23 -8.12 -3.17 10.02
N LEU A 24 -6.93 -3.76 10.13
CA LEU A 24 -6.70 -5.05 10.76
C LEU A 24 -5.83 -4.84 12.00
N LEU A 25 -6.19 -5.49 13.09
CA LEU A 25 -5.34 -5.62 14.26
C LEU A 25 -4.51 -6.88 14.10
N LEU A 26 -3.19 -6.71 14.09
CA LEU A 26 -2.21 -7.80 13.94
C LEU A 26 -1.51 -8.03 15.27
N GLU A 27 -1.36 -9.29 15.63
CA GLU A 27 -0.44 -9.78 16.69
C GLU A 27 0.78 -10.41 16.00
N PRO A 28 1.87 -9.64 15.77
CA PRO A 28 3.03 -10.12 15.00
C PRO A 28 3.66 -11.38 15.55
N GLU A 29 3.74 -11.49 16.87
CA GLU A 29 4.33 -12.64 17.58
C GLU A 29 3.65 -13.95 17.22
N THR A 30 2.32 -13.97 17.05
CA THR A 30 1.56 -15.19 16.68
C THR A 30 1.91 -15.71 15.29
N LEU A 31 2.51 -14.86 14.45
CA LEU A 31 2.96 -15.19 13.11
C LEU A 31 4.50 -15.34 13.02
N GLY A 32 5.21 -15.28 14.16
CA GLY A 32 6.68 -15.33 14.17
C GLY A 32 7.36 -14.07 13.63
N ILE A 33 6.65 -12.93 13.56
CA ILE A 33 7.18 -11.67 13.03
C ILE A 33 7.88 -10.92 14.18
N ALA A 34 9.21 -10.93 14.17
CA ALA A 34 10.03 -10.21 15.15
C ALA A 34 9.87 -8.68 14.99
N ALA A 35 10.14 -7.94 16.07
CA ALA A 35 9.95 -6.47 16.09
C ALA A 35 10.77 -5.75 15.01
N GLU A 36 11.96 -6.24 14.72
CA GLU A 36 12.85 -5.71 13.67
C GLU A 36 12.23 -5.83 12.27
N SER A 37 11.32 -6.79 12.09
CA SER A 37 10.61 -7.05 10.83
C SER A 37 9.29 -6.27 10.69
N TRP A 38 8.85 -5.51 11.70
CA TRP A 38 7.62 -4.73 11.62
C TRP A 38 7.55 -3.76 10.44
N PRO A 39 8.63 -3.06 10.04
CA PRO A 39 8.61 -2.24 8.84
C PRO A 39 8.26 -3.01 7.55
N LEU A 40 8.57 -4.33 7.50
CA LEU A 40 8.26 -5.18 6.36
C LEU A 40 6.76 -5.44 6.20
N VAL A 41 5.97 -5.28 7.27
CA VAL A 41 4.51 -5.46 7.22
C VAL A 41 3.87 -4.50 6.23
N SER A 42 4.30 -3.24 6.19
CA SER A 42 3.80 -2.27 5.20
C SER A 42 4.17 -2.67 3.76
N LEU A 43 5.40 -3.14 3.56
CA LEU A 43 5.89 -3.55 2.25
C LEU A 43 5.22 -4.85 1.77
N GLY A 44 5.06 -5.82 2.67
CA GLY A 44 4.33 -7.07 2.38
C GLY A 44 2.85 -6.81 2.08
N THR A 45 2.22 -5.87 2.80
CA THR A 45 0.84 -5.44 2.50
C THR A 45 0.74 -4.82 1.11
N ALA A 46 1.71 -3.99 0.70
CA ALA A 46 1.73 -3.42 -0.65
C ALA A 46 1.86 -4.51 -1.74
N VAL A 47 2.67 -5.54 -1.49
CA VAL A 47 2.77 -6.71 -2.39
C VAL A 47 1.44 -7.46 -2.46
N ALA A 48 0.75 -7.69 -1.33
CA ALA A 48 -0.56 -8.34 -1.31
C ALA A 48 -1.60 -7.57 -2.12
N VAL A 49 -1.61 -6.22 -2.00
CA VAL A 49 -2.47 -5.35 -2.81
C VAL A 49 -2.13 -5.48 -4.30
N ALA A 50 -0.84 -5.45 -4.66
CA ALA A 50 -0.40 -5.58 -6.05
C ALA A 50 -0.80 -6.94 -6.65
N ASP A 51 -0.65 -8.03 -5.90
CA ASP A 51 -1.05 -9.39 -6.34
C ASP A 51 -2.57 -9.50 -6.51
N THR A 52 -3.33 -8.82 -5.65
CA THR A 52 -4.79 -8.72 -5.79
C THR A 52 -5.16 -7.92 -7.03
N LEU A 53 -4.58 -6.72 -7.22
CA LEU A 53 -4.85 -5.89 -8.39
C LEU A 53 -4.57 -6.61 -9.71
N ALA A 54 -3.52 -7.42 -9.78
CA ALA A 54 -3.20 -8.22 -10.96
C ALA A 54 -4.32 -9.20 -11.36
N LYS A 55 -5.20 -9.58 -10.42
CA LYS A 55 -6.37 -10.46 -10.70
C LYS A 55 -7.59 -9.68 -11.18
N PHE A 56 -7.74 -8.41 -10.78
CA PHE A 56 -8.92 -7.59 -11.09
C PHE A 56 -8.67 -6.54 -12.18
N ALA A 57 -7.40 -6.23 -12.45
CA ALA A 57 -6.97 -5.24 -13.43
C ALA A 57 -5.75 -5.78 -14.21
N SER A 58 -5.85 -6.98 -14.77
CA SER A 58 -4.74 -7.75 -15.34
C SER A 58 -4.00 -7.06 -16.50
N GLU A 59 -4.65 -6.17 -17.23
CA GLU A 59 -4.06 -5.42 -18.36
C GLU A 59 -3.40 -4.12 -17.93
N SER A 60 -3.54 -3.73 -16.67
CA SER A 60 -3.03 -2.48 -16.15
C SER A 60 -1.67 -2.65 -15.48
N ASP A 61 -0.79 -1.66 -15.66
CA ASP A 61 0.53 -1.64 -15.01
C ASP A 61 0.39 -1.36 -13.50
N VAL A 62 0.76 -2.35 -12.69
CA VAL A 62 0.74 -2.26 -11.22
C VAL A 62 2.15 -1.96 -10.72
N GLY A 63 2.31 -0.84 -10.04
CA GLY A 63 3.56 -0.37 -9.51
C GLY A 63 3.57 -0.23 -7.98
N LEU A 64 4.74 -0.44 -7.38
CA LEU A 64 4.98 -0.25 -5.95
C LEU A 64 5.76 1.05 -5.72
N LYS A 65 5.25 1.93 -4.87
CA LYS A 65 5.95 3.17 -4.50
C LYS A 65 6.28 3.16 -3.01
N TRP A 66 7.57 3.09 -2.75
CA TRP A 66 8.06 3.16 -1.37
C TRP A 66 7.63 4.47 -0.68
N PRO A 67 7.26 4.45 0.64
CA PRO A 67 7.29 3.27 1.50
C PRO A 67 5.98 2.50 1.62
N ASN A 68 4.84 3.01 1.11
CA ASN A 68 3.53 2.53 1.53
C ASN A 68 2.40 2.74 0.51
N ASP A 69 2.73 2.99 -0.75
CA ASP A 69 1.73 3.24 -1.79
C ASP A 69 1.78 2.19 -2.90
N VAL A 70 0.62 1.86 -3.45
CA VAL A 70 0.49 1.08 -4.67
C VAL A 70 -0.10 1.96 -5.77
N HIS A 71 0.41 1.81 -6.98
CA HIS A 71 0.01 2.55 -8.16
C HIS A 71 -0.62 1.61 -9.19
N LEU A 72 -1.56 2.13 -9.97
CA LEU A 72 -2.15 1.51 -11.14
C LEU A 72 -2.08 2.52 -12.28
N ALA A 73 -1.59 2.10 -13.44
CA ALA A 73 -1.39 2.99 -14.59
C ALA A 73 -0.65 4.31 -14.23
N GLY A 74 0.35 4.21 -13.36
CA GLY A 74 1.16 5.34 -12.92
C GLY A 74 0.54 6.25 -11.84
N LYS A 75 -0.73 6.05 -11.44
CA LYS A 75 -1.44 6.84 -10.44
C LYS A 75 -1.66 6.05 -9.16
N LYS A 76 -1.75 6.73 -8.01
CA LYS A 76 -1.98 6.09 -6.72
C LYS A 76 -3.37 5.46 -6.66
N ILE A 77 -3.43 4.16 -6.37
CA ILE A 77 -4.68 3.42 -6.15
C ILE A 77 -4.86 2.99 -4.70
N CYS A 78 -3.77 2.78 -3.97
CA CYS A 78 -3.82 2.33 -2.58
C CYS A 78 -2.82 3.09 -1.71
N GLY A 79 -3.23 3.38 -0.48
CA GLY A 79 -2.39 3.84 0.62
C GLY A 79 -2.46 2.87 1.79
N ILE A 80 -1.31 2.61 2.40
CA ILE A 80 -1.16 1.70 3.54
C ILE A 80 -0.61 2.49 4.72
N LEU A 81 -1.14 2.26 5.91
CA LEU A 81 -0.68 2.86 7.15
C LEU A 81 -0.53 1.78 8.20
N VAL A 82 0.69 1.50 8.62
CA VAL A 82 0.99 0.55 9.69
C VAL A 82 1.51 1.33 10.89
N GLU A 83 0.82 1.18 12.01
CA GLU A 83 1.14 1.89 13.26
C GLU A 83 1.07 0.91 14.45
N PRO A 84 1.88 1.12 15.51
CA PRO A 84 1.67 0.40 16.77
C PRO A 84 0.27 0.67 17.32
N ALA A 85 -0.40 -0.36 17.81
CA ALA A 85 -1.73 -0.23 18.38
C ALA A 85 -1.67 0.50 19.72
N GLN A 86 -2.40 1.60 19.85
CA GLN A 86 -2.47 2.34 21.11
C GLN A 86 -3.16 1.50 22.19
N GLY A 87 -2.55 1.42 23.36
CA GLY A 87 -3.09 0.65 24.50
C GLY A 87 -2.98 -0.89 24.37
N ALA A 88 -2.32 -1.38 23.31
CA ALA A 88 -2.11 -2.81 23.07
C ALA A 88 -0.67 -3.06 22.64
N ALA A 89 0.23 -3.15 23.64
CA ALA A 89 1.65 -3.37 23.39
C ALA A 89 1.89 -4.66 22.56
N GLY A 90 2.87 -4.61 21.67
CA GLY A 90 3.21 -5.75 20.81
C GLY A 90 2.26 -5.96 19.63
N ARG A 91 1.24 -5.12 19.44
CA ARG A 91 0.29 -5.22 18.32
C ARG A 91 0.47 -4.08 17.31
N LEU A 92 0.12 -4.37 16.06
CA LEU A 92 0.09 -3.39 14.97
C LEU A 92 -1.33 -3.22 14.44
N VAL A 93 -1.65 -2.00 14.02
CA VAL A 93 -2.83 -1.71 13.20
C VAL A 93 -2.37 -1.53 11.76
N ILE A 94 -2.92 -2.33 10.84
CA ILE A 94 -2.70 -2.21 9.41
C ILE A 94 -3.92 -1.52 8.81
N GLY A 95 -3.82 -0.22 8.51
CA GLY A 95 -4.83 0.52 7.77
C GLY A 95 -4.59 0.39 6.27
N VAL A 96 -5.62 0.04 5.51
CA VAL A 96 -5.57 -0.09 4.05
C VAL A 96 -6.71 0.69 3.43
N GLY A 97 -6.38 1.58 2.50
CA GLY A 97 -7.35 2.27 1.66
C GLY A 97 -7.09 1.95 0.20
N VAL A 98 -8.07 1.39 -0.50
CA VAL A 98 -8.01 1.08 -1.93
C VAL A 98 -9.15 1.77 -2.66
N ASN A 99 -8.85 2.45 -3.75
CA ASN A 99 -9.86 2.96 -4.66
C ASN A 99 -10.30 1.84 -5.59
N VAL A 100 -11.53 1.36 -5.40
CA VAL A 100 -12.06 0.19 -6.11
C VAL A 100 -13.09 0.63 -7.15
N LEU A 101 -14.32 0.91 -6.70
CA LEU A 101 -15.44 1.33 -7.53
C LEU A 101 -15.77 2.83 -7.40
N ASN A 102 -15.03 3.58 -6.60
CA ASN A 102 -15.19 5.02 -6.47
C ASN A 102 -14.53 5.74 -7.66
N SER A 103 -15.28 6.62 -8.34
CA SER A 103 -14.67 7.49 -9.36
C SER A 103 -13.88 8.63 -8.73
N LEU A 104 -12.67 8.86 -9.22
CA LEU A 104 -11.79 9.97 -8.82
C LEU A 104 -12.12 11.27 -9.58
N GLN A 105 -13.05 11.27 -10.53
CA GLN A 105 -13.48 12.47 -11.26
C GLN A 105 -14.09 13.53 -10.34
N ALA A 106 -14.74 13.10 -9.26
CA ALA A 106 -15.32 13.98 -8.22
C ALA A 106 -14.35 14.29 -7.08
N ALA A 107 -13.10 13.86 -7.16
CA ALA A 107 -12.09 14.13 -6.14
C ALA A 107 -11.61 15.59 -6.19
N PRO A 108 -11.12 16.15 -5.08
CA PRO A 108 -10.42 17.44 -5.07
C PRO A 108 -9.28 17.49 -6.09
N ASP A 109 -8.96 18.68 -6.60
CA ASP A 109 -7.99 18.85 -7.70
C ASP A 109 -6.58 18.33 -7.35
N ASP A 110 -6.18 18.45 -6.10
CA ASP A 110 -4.91 17.93 -5.55
C ASP A 110 -4.86 16.39 -5.48
N VAL A 111 -6.00 15.71 -5.61
CA VAL A 111 -6.12 14.25 -5.64
C VAL A 111 -6.37 13.73 -7.05
N ARG A 112 -7.25 14.39 -7.81
CA ARG A 112 -7.78 13.93 -9.10
C ARG A 112 -6.71 13.56 -10.12
N GLY A 113 -5.62 14.33 -10.20
CA GLY A 113 -4.53 14.08 -11.14
C GLY A 113 -3.51 13.01 -10.65
N LEU A 114 -3.54 12.68 -9.36
CA LEU A 114 -2.52 11.85 -8.71
C LEU A 114 -3.01 10.45 -8.32
N ALA A 115 -4.34 10.27 -8.26
CA ALA A 115 -4.96 9.01 -7.85
C ALA A 115 -5.90 8.46 -8.93
N THR A 116 -6.18 7.17 -8.84
CA THR A 116 -7.11 6.46 -9.71
C THR A 116 -7.86 5.38 -8.95
N SER A 117 -8.82 4.71 -9.59
CA SER A 117 -9.53 3.53 -9.09
C SER A 117 -9.49 2.41 -10.14
N ILE A 118 -9.86 1.19 -9.72
CA ILE A 118 -9.98 0.09 -10.68
C ILE A 118 -11.07 0.42 -11.71
N LEU A 119 -12.21 0.96 -11.25
CA LEU A 119 -13.31 1.36 -12.14
C LEU A 119 -12.87 2.40 -13.18
N ASP A 120 -12.15 3.45 -12.75
CA ASP A 120 -11.71 4.51 -13.67
C ASP A 120 -10.69 4.02 -14.71
N GLU A 121 -9.86 3.01 -14.39
CA GLU A 121 -8.84 2.50 -15.32
C GLU A 121 -9.33 1.34 -16.20
N THR A 122 -10.26 0.52 -15.70
CA THR A 122 -10.67 -0.69 -16.43
C THR A 122 -12.11 -0.64 -16.93
N GLY A 123 -12.95 0.20 -16.34
CA GLY A 123 -14.41 0.19 -16.58
C GLY A 123 -15.13 -1.04 -16.00
N ASN A 124 -14.41 -1.94 -15.34
CA ASN A 124 -14.98 -3.19 -14.82
C ASN A 124 -15.61 -2.98 -13.44
N GLU A 125 -16.79 -3.54 -13.27
CA GLU A 125 -17.47 -3.66 -11.98
C GLU A 125 -17.36 -5.08 -11.45
N PHE A 126 -17.14 -5.21 -10.15
CA PHE A 126 -17.09 -6.48 -9.44
C PHE A 126 -17.51 -6.30 -7.98
N SER A 127 -17.68 -7.40 -7.26
CA SER A 127 -18.05 -7.35 -5.86
C SER A 127 -16.90 -6.81 -5.01
N PRO A 128 -17.06 -5.69 -4.26
CA PRO A 128 -16.05 -5.25 -3.29
C PRO A 128 -15.71 -6.31 -2.24
N GLY A 129 -16.67 -7.18 -1.91
CA GLY A 129 -16.45 -8.32 -1.01
C GLY A 129 -15.51 -9.37 -1.59
N GLU A 130 -15.62 -9.65 -2.89
CA GLU A 130 -14.71 -10.57 -3.59
C GLU A 130 -13.29 -10.02 -3.61
N PHE A 131 -13.14 -8.73 -3.91
CA PHE A 131 -11.85 -8.04 -3.85
C PHE A 131 -11.27 -8.11 -2.43
N LEU A 132 -12.05 -7.79 -1.40
CA LEU A 132 -11.61 -7.84 0.00
C LEU A 132 -11.16 -9.25 0.40
N THR A 133 -11.96 -10.28 0.07
CA THR A 133 -11.62 -11.68 0.41
C THR A 133 -10.32 -12.11 -0.25
N THR A 134 -10.13 -11.75 -1.52
CA THR A 134 -8.88 -12.02 -2.25
C THR A 134 -7.70 -11.30 -1.61
N LEU A 135 -7.87 -10.01 -1.29
CA LEU A 135 -6.82 -9.21 -0.64
C LEU A 135 -6.43 -9.77 0.73
N LEU A 136 -7.39 -10.17 1.55
CA LEU A 136 -7.10 -10.76 2.86
C LEU A 136 -6.35 -12.10 2.72
N SER A 137 -6.66 -12.89 1.71
CA SER A 137 -5.95 -14.14 1.42
C SER A 137 -4.50 -13.87 1.01
N GLU A 138 -4.27 -12.91 0.10
CA GLU A 138 -2.91 -12.52 -0.30
C GLU A 138 -2.12 -11.93 0.87
N LEU A 139 -2.77 -11.10 1.70
CA LEU A 139 -2.15 -10.51 2.88
C LEU A 139 -1.71 -11.57 3.88
N ALA A 140 -2.54 -12.58 4.15
CA ALA A 140 -2.19 -13.69 5.02
C ALA A 140 -0.93 -14.45 4.51
N ILE A 141 -0.85 -14.65 3.19
CA ILE A 141 0.33 -15.27 2.56
C ILE A 141 1.59 -14.42 2.78
N GLN A 142 1.52 -13.10 2.56
CA GLN A 142 2.67 -12.22 2.72
C GLN A 142 3.10 -12.11 4.20
N LEU A 143 2.16 -11.99 5.14
CA LEU A 143 2.45 -11.94 6.57
C LEU A 143 3.13 -13.23 7.03
N LYS A 144 2.66 -14.40 6.58
CA LYS A 144 3.31 -15.68 6.89
C LYS A 144 4.75 -15.70 6.34
N LYS A 145 4.98 -15.26 5.10
CA LYS A 145 6.33 -15.19 4.51
C LYS A 145 7.26 -14.27 5.30
N ILE A 146 6.76 -13.17 5.89
CA ILE A 146 7.55 -12.30 6.77
C ILE A 146 7.97 -13.09 8.01
N GLY A 147 7.03 -13.76 8.68
CA GLY A 147 7.32 -14.55 9.88
C GLY A 147 8.30 -15.71 9.65
N ASP A 148 8.17 -16.38 8.50
CA ASP A 148 9.06 -17.47 8.10
C ASP A 148 10.44 -16.97 7.57
N GLY A 149 10.67 -15.65 7.45
CA GLY A 149 11.88 -15.07 6.88
C GLY A 149 12.03 -15.33 5.36
N GLN A 150 10.92 -15.65 4.67
CA GLN A 150 10.90 -16.04 3.25
C GLN A 150 10.41 -14.94 2.32
N LEU A 151 10.18 -13.72 2.82
CA LEU A 151 9.69 -12.62 2.02
C LEU A 151 10.80 -12.06 1.13
N ASP A 152 10.77 -12.39 -0.15
CA ASP A 152 11.68 -11.81 -1.16
C ASP A 152 11.18 -10.42 -1.62
N LEU A 153 11.32 -9.44 -0.76
CA LEU A 153 11.00 -8.04 -1.10
C LEU A 153 11.95 -7.46 -2.13
N LYS A 154 13.24 -7.82 -2.07
CA LYS A 154 14.25 -7.23 -2.94
C LYS A 154 13.94 -7.47 -4.41
N THR A 155 13.71 -8.73 -4.80
CA THR A 155 13.38 -9.08 -6.18
C THR A 155 12.02 -8.52 -6.57
N ARG A 156 11.04 -8.60 -5.68
CA ARG A 156 9.68 -8.14 -5.95
C ARG A 156 9.62 -6.63 -6.17
N TRP A 157 10.21 -5.86 -5.27
CA TRP A 157 10.25 -4.39 -5.39
C TRP A 157 11.10 -3.93 -6.56
N ALA A 158 12.23 -4.57 -6.85
CA ALA A 158 13.06 -4.22 -8.00
C ALA A 158 12.28 -4.29 -9.32
N LYS A 159 11.37 -5.26 -9.46
CA LYS A 159 10.56 -5.43 -10.68
C LYS A 159 9.42 -4.42 -10.81
N GLN A 160 8.82 -3.99 -9.71
CA GLN A 160 7.58 -3.19 -9.70
C GLN A 160 7.75 -1.79 -9.10
N CYS A 161 8.95 -1.41 -8.66
CA CYS A 161 9.18 -0.11 -8.05
C CYS A 161 9.07 1.02 -9.10
N VAL A 162 8.07 1.90 -8.94
CA VAL A 162 7.87 3.04 -9.85
C VAL A 162 8.94 4.12 -9.72
N LEU A 163 9.81 4.03 -8.73
CA LEU A 163 10.92 4.97 -8.50
C LEU A 163 12.23 4.51 -9.16
N THR A 164 12.30 3.27 -9.65
CA THR A 164 13.52 2.72 -10.27
C THR A 164 14.04 3.62 -11.36
N GLY A 165 15.32 4.00 -11.27
CA GLY A 165 16.01 4.86 -12.23
C GLY A 165 15.61 6.33 -12.20
N ARG A 166 14.70 6.75 -11.32
CA ARG A 166 14.29 8.16 -11.17
C ARG A 166 15.16 8.88 -10.15
N GLN A 167 15.41 10.16 -10.37
CA GLN A 167 15.91 11.03 -9.32
C GLN A 167 14.79 11.28 -8.30
N ILE A 168 15.10 11.06 -7.03
CA ILE A 168 14.15 11.22 -5.94
C ILE A 168 14.70 12.19 -4.89
N SER A 169 13.80 12.85 -4.18
CA SER A 169 14.11 13.57 -2.95
C SER A 169 13.54 12.76 -1.78
N LEU A 170 14.41 12.38 -0.87
CA LEU A 170 14.03 11.67 0.35
C LEU A 170 14.04 12.65 1.52
N GLN A 171 12.91 12.78 2.20
CA GLN A 171 12.79 13.59 3.40
C GLN A 171 12.68 12.67 4.63
N SER A 172 13.65 12.73 5.52
CA SER A 172 13.64 11.98 6.77
C SER A 172 13.79 12.95 7.95
N GLY A 173 12.70 13.22 8.64
CA GLY A 173 12.65 14.24 9.68
C GLY A 173 13.00 15.64 9.13
N ALA A 174 13.99 16.30 9.73
CA ALA A 174 14.48 17.62 9.31
C ALA A 174 15.53 17.54 8.17
N VAL A 175 15.96 16.35 7.78
CA VAL A 175 17.01 16.16 6.75
C VAL A 175 16.35 15.83 5.41
N SER A 176 16.73 16.58 4.38
CA SER A 176 16.32 16.33 3.00
C SER A 176 17.51 15.87 2.18
N TYR A 177 17.42 14.69 1.59
CA TYR A 177 18.39 14.14 0.64
C TYR A 177 17.82 14.34 -0.76
N THR A 178 18.51 15.12 -1.59
CA THR A 178 18.13 15.37 -2.99
C THR A 178 19.12 14.70 -3.94
N HIS A 179 18.68 14.39 -5.16
CA HIS A 179 19.50 13.79 -6.21
C HIS A 179 19.93 12.32 -5.97
N LEU A 180 19.22 11.58 -5.12
CA LEU A 180 19.43 10.13 -4.99
C LEU A 180 18.81 9.41 -6.19
N ARG A 181 19.54 8.44 -6.78
CA ARG A 181 18.95 7.46 -7.68
C ARG A 181 18.30 6.35 -6.84
N ALA A 182 17.07 6.00 -7.16
CA ALA A 182 16.42 4.86 -6.54
C ALA A 182 17.24 3.59 -6.89
N HIS A 183 17.76 2.89 -5.90
CA HIS A 183 18.70 1.78 -5.80
C HIS A 183 20.07 2.12 -5.21
N GLU A 184 20.43 3.40 -5.06
CA GLU A 184 21.65 3.79 -4.34
C GLU A 184 21.42 3.94 -2.83
N THR A 185 20.16 3.90 -2.40
CA THR A 185 19.80 3.85 -0.99
C THR A 185 19.88 2.41 -0.51
N THR A 186 21.04 2.03 0.03
CA THR A 186 21.13 0.85 0.88
C THR A 186 20.26 1.08 2.12
N CYS A 187 19.16 0.36 2.20
CA CYS A 187 18.45 0.21 3.49
C CYS A 187 19.41 -0.58 4.42
N HIS A 188 20.08 0.15 5.31
CA HIS A 188 20.71 -0.41 6.50
C HIS A 188 19.70 -0.46 7.64
#